data_685d64e1c20c0dfb1a54a6539562e4ba
#
_entry.id   685d64e1c20c0dfb1a54a6539562e4ba
#
_cell.length_a   1.000
_cell.length_b   1.000
_cell.length_c   1.000
_cell.angle_alpha   90.00
_cell.angle_beta   90.00
_cell.angle_gamma   90.00
#
_symmetry.space_group_name_H-M   'P 1'
#
loop_
_entity.id
_entity.type
_entity.pdbx_description
1 polymer ?
#
loop_
_entity_poly.entity_id
_entity_poly.type
_entity_poly.pdbx_seq_one_letter_code
_entity_poly.pdbx_strand_id
1 'polypeptide(L)'
;MAGGSAYCYSADLSDIESIDELVATILAEHASVDMIVNNAGRSIRRSLAHSLDRFHDYERTMQLNYFGAIRLVMGFIPHMQQRHFGHIVNVSSIGVQASPPRFSAYVASKSALDAWTRVVSSELVGDNITFTTIHMPLVRTPMIAPTKMYDHFPAISPDEAGAMVCNALQHKPKQINTKLGTVAEVGYALAPKLLDQILNAAFRVFPESAASSGRDAAPEQKASIEQIAMANLMKGVHW
;
A
#
# COMPACT_ATOMS: atom_id res chain seq x y z
N MET A 1 28.13 -11.19 -4.26
CA MET A 1 27.65 -9.85 -4.67
C MET A 1 26.91 -10.02 -5.99
N ALA A 2 25.63 -9.72 -6.05
CA ALA A 2 24.92 -9.59 -7.33
C ALA A 2 25.52 -8.35 -8.02
N GLY A 3 26.16 -8.51 -9.17
CA GLY A 3 26.75 -7.40 -9.90
C GLY A 3 25.65 -6.44 -10.39
N GLY A 4 25.87 -5.14 -10.23
CA GLY A 4 24.96 -4.10 -10.67
C GLY A 4 25.43 -2.73 -10.20
N SER A 5 24.91 -1.66 -10.84
CA SER A 5 25.14 -0.27 -10.43
C SER A 5 23.88 0.27 -9.74
N ALA A 6 24.06 1.00 -8.66
CA ALA A 6 22.97 1.65 -7.95
C ALA A 6 23.21 3.17 -7.92
N TYR A 7 22.16 3.93 -8.22
CA TYR A 7 22.16 5.39 -8.20
C TYR A 7 21.11 5.87 -7.21
N CYS A 8 21.42 6.93 -6.46
CA CYS A 8 20.51 7.48 -5.46
C CYS A 8 20.12 8.91 -5.85
N TYR A 9 18.82 9.16 -5.92
CA TYR A 9 18.24 10.48 -6.18
C TYR A 9 17.35 10.86 -5.00
N SER A 10 17.54 12.06 -4.47
CA SER A 10 16.69 12.60 -3.40
C SER A 10 15.54 13.36 -4.02
N ALA A 11 14.30 13.01 -3.66
CA ALA A 11 13.11 13.73 -4.08
C ALA A 11 11.99 13.60 -3.04
N ASP A 12 11.16 14.64 -2.89
CA ASP A 12 9.93 14.57 -2.14
C ASP A 12 8.77 14.14 -3.05
N LEU A 13 8.33 12.90 -2.91
CA LEU A 13 7.21 12.37 -3.69
C LEU A 13 5.84 12.95 -3.28
N SER A 14 5.79 13.84 -2.30
CA SER A 14 4.60 14.64 -1.98
C SER A 14 4.58 15.99 -2.70
N ASP A 15 5.66 16.33 -3.40
CA ASP A 15 5.82 17.55 -4.17
C ASP A 15 5.91 17.23 -5.67
N ILE A 16 4.99 17.78 -6.45
CA ILE A 16 4.90 17.54 -7.90
C ILE A 16 6.12 18.09 -8.65
N GLU A 17 6.61 19.26 -8.26
CA GLU A 17 7.78 19.88 -8.90
C GLU A 17 9.03 19.04 -8.65
N SER A 18 9.22 18.56 -7.42
CA SER A 18 10.32 17.64 -7.07
C SER A 18 10.27 16.33 -7.85
N ILE A 19 9.07 15.80 -8.14
CA ILE A 19 8.92 14.61 -8.99
C ILE A 19 9.30 14.90 -10.44
N ASP A 20 8.89 16.05 -10.99
CA ASP A 20 9.18 16.42 -12.36
C ASP A 20 10.70 16.63 -12.57
N GLU A 21 11.37 17.26 -11.61
CA GLU A 21 12.84 17.39 -11.60
C GLU A 21 13.53 16.03 -11.53
N LEU A 22 13.03 15.12 -10.66
CA LEU A 22 13.54 13.75 -10.55
C LEU A 22 13.44 13.01 -11.89
N VAL A 23 12.28 13.05 -12.54
CA VAL A 23 12.04 12.39 -13.82
C VAL A 23 12.97 12.96 -14.90
N ALA A 24 13.10 14.29 -15.00
CA ALA A 24 13.97 14.94 -15.96
C ALA A 24 15.44 14.54 -15.75
N THR A 25 15.90 14.52 -14.50
CA THR A 25 17.26 14.12 -14.14
C THR A 25 17.55 12.68 -14.54
N ILE A 26 16.65 11.74 -14.19
CA ILE A 26 16.83 10.32 -14.52
C ILE A 26 16.85 10.10 -16.03
N LEU A 27 15.95 10.76 -16.78
CA LEU A 27 15.91 10.63 -18.23
C LEU A 27 17.12 11.27 -18.94
N ALA A 28 17.77 12.26 -18.32
CA ALA A 28 19.01 12.85 -18.85
C ALA A 28 20.25 11.97 -18.57
N GLU A 29 20.28 11.27 -17.44
CA GLU A 29 21.44 10.50 -17.00
C GLU A 29 21.41 9.03 -17.46
N HIS A 30 20.22 8.48 -17.73
CA HIS A 30 20.04 7.08 -18.09
C HIS A 30 19.39 6.91 -19.46
N ALA A 31 19.89 5.93 -20.21
CA ALA A 31 19.38 5.63 -21.56
C ALA A 31 17.95 5.10 -21.56
N SER A 32 17.51 4.45 -20.46
CA SER A 32 16.16 3.91 -20.32
C SER A 32 15.72 3.72 -18.88
N VAL A 33 14.42 3.81 -18.65
CA VAL A 33 13.72 3.32 -17.46
C VAL A 33 12.74 2.25 -17.92
N ASP A 34 13.07 1.00 -17.64
CA ASP A 34 12.29 -0.15 -18.10
C ASP A 34 11.23 -0.58 -17.08
N MET A 35 11.51 -0.37 -15.79
CA MET A 35 10.62 -0.80 -14.69
C MET A 35 10.56 0.24 -13.59
N ILE A 36 9.38 0.43 -13.02
CA ILE A 36 9.12 1.32 -11.88
C ILE A 36 8.50 0.51 -10.75
N VAL A 37 8.99 0.70 -9.53
CA VAL A 37 8.36 0.15 -8.32
C VAL A 37 7.90 1.30 -7.43
N ASN A 38 6.60 1.56 -7.41
CA ASN A 38 5.96 2.51 -6.50
C ASN A 38 5.80 1.85 -5.13
N ASN A 39 6.83 1.96 -4.30
CA ASN A 39 6.85 1.41 -2.94
C ASN A 39 6.65 2.49 -1.87
N ALA A 40 7.03 3.73 -2.14
CA ALA A 40 6.87 4.82 -1.19
C ALA A 40 5.42 4.98 -0.76
N GLY A 41 5.20 5.20 0.52
CA GLY A 41 3.85 5.34 1.04
C GLY A 41 3.81 5.65 2.52
N ARG A 42 2.65 6.13 2.95
CA ARG A 42 2.34 6.47 4.34
C ARG A 42 1.05 5.77 4.76
N SER A 43 1.04 5.23 5.96
CA SER A 43 -0.16 4.68 6.58
C SER A 43 -0.52 5.50 7.83
N ILE A 44 -1.80 5.81 7.98
CA ILE A 44 -2.35 6.46 9.16
C ILE A 44 -3.48 5.59 9.68
N ARG A 45 -3.34 5.14 10.93
CA ARG A 45 -4.37 4.39 11.65
C ARG A 45 -5.09 5.34 12.61
N ARG A 46 -6.31 5.74 12.27
CA ARG A 46 -7.15 6.64 13.07
C ARG A 46 -8.62 6.40 12.76
N SER A 47 -9.48 6.34 13.78
CA SER A 47 -10.93 6.26 13.58
C SER A 47 -11.48 7.57 13.02
N LEU A 48 -12.64 7.50 12.39
CA LEU A 48 -13.33 8.68 11.88
C LEU A 48 -13.59 9.71 13.00
N ALA A 49 -14.01 9.24 14.18
CA ALA A 49 -14.27 10.11 15.32
C ALA A 49 -13.06 10.96 15.73
N HIS A 50 -11.83 10.43 15.59
CA HIS A 50 -10.58 11.15 15.88
C HIS A 50 -9.98 11.84 14.64
N SER A 51 -10.70 11.86 13.53
CA SER A 51 -10.26 12.47 12.27
C SER A 51 -11.05 13.70 11.87
N LEU A 52 -12.10 14.07 12.63
CA LEU A 52 -13.03 15.14 12.25
C LEU A 52 -12.35 16.51 12.11
N ASP A 53 -11.33 16.79 12.92
CA ASP A 53 -10.52 18.00 12.90
C ASP A 53 -9.17 17.80 12.20
N ARG A 54 -8.94 16.67 11.51
CA ARG A 54 -7.65 16.28 10.96
C ARG A 54 -7.73 15.90 9.47
N PHE A 55 -8.46 16.70 8.72
CA PHE A 55 -8.62 16.44 7.28
C PHE A 55 -7.29 16.40 6.52
N HIS A 56 -6.28 17.14 6.99
CA HIS A 56 -4.92 17.09 6.47
C HIS A 56 -4.28 15.68 6.46
N ASP A 57 -4.77 14.74 7.30
CA ASP A 57 -4.31 13.35 7.27
C ASP A 57 -4.75 12.65 5.98
N TYR A 58 -5.93 12.97 5.45
CA TYR A 58 -6.42 12.49 4.16
C TYR A 58 -5.63 13.11 3.01
N GLU A 59 -5.47 14.43 3.03
CA GLU A 59 -4.76 15.17 1.97
C GLU A 59 -3.32 14.68 1.81
N ARG A 60 -2.53 14.64 2.88
CA ARG A 60 -1.13 14.22 2.82
C ARG A 60 -0.96 12.73 2.50
N THR A 61 -1.97 11.89 2.84
CA THR A 61 -1.94 10.47 2.49
C THR A 61 -2.25 10.28 1.01
N MET A 62 -3.25 10.99 0.49
CA MET A 62 -3.57 11.02 -0.93
C MET A 62 -2.41 11.60 -1.76
N GLN A 63 -1.79 12.68 -1.28
CA GLN A 63 -0.70 13.33 -1.99
C GLN A 63 0.47 12.37 -2.24
N LEU A 64 0.92 11.65 -1.19
CA LEU A 64 2.04 10.72 -1.34
C LEU A 64 1.64 9.41 -2.02
N ASN A 65 0.58 8.75 -1.54
CA ASN A 65 0.26 7.37 -1.95
C ASN A 65 -0.40 7.29 -3.33
N TYR A 66 -1.03 8.36 -3.78
CA TYR A 66 -1.77 8.41 -5.04
C TYR A 66 -1.17 9.44 -6.00
N PHE A 67 -1.28 10.75 -5.71
CA PHE A 67 -0.85 11.77 -6.66
C PHE A 67 0.65 11.69 -7.00
N GLY A 68 1.51 11.51 -5.99
CA GLY A 68 2.95 11.34 -6.22
C GLY A 68 3.26 10.09 -7.04
N ALA A 69 2.62 8.96 -6.71
CA ALA A 69 2.83 7.71 -7.44
C ALA A 69 2.41 7.81 -8.90
N ILE A 70 1.23 8.37 -9.20
CA ILE A 70 0.76 8.52 -10.58
C ILE A 70 1.57 9.56 -11.34
N ARG A 71 1.97 10.68 -10.71
CA ARG A 71 2.81 11.70 -11.36
C ARG A 71 4.14 11.13 -11.80
N LEU A 72 4.80 10.35 -10.93
CA LEU A 72 6.04 9.66 -11.25
C LEU A 72 5.88 8.75 -12.48
N VAL A 73 4.84 7.89 -12.48
CA VAL A 73 4.57 7.00 -13.61
C VAL A 73 4.31 7.80 -14.89
N MET A 74 3.43 8.81 -14.83
CA MET A 74 3.10 9.64 -15.98
C MET A 74 4.33 10.32 -16.61
N GLY A 75 5.32 10.69 -15.77
CA GLY A 75 6.57 11.28 -16.27
C GLY A 75 7.39 10.32 -17.13
N PHE A 76 7.33 9.01 -16.86
CA PHE A 76 8.08 8.01 -17.63
C PHE A 76 7.28 7.37 -18.77
N ILE A 77 5.95 7.46 -18.80
CA ILE A 77 5.11 6.83 -19.84
C ILE A 77 5.54 7.22 -21.27
N PRO A 78 5.76 8.50 -21.62
CA PRO A 78 6.16 8.85 -22.97
C PRO A 78 7.44 8.16 -23.42
N HIS A 79 8.40 8.02 -22.51
CA HIS A 79 9.66 7.31 -22.77
C HIS A 79 9.43 5.80 -22.97
N MET A 80 8.60 5.17 -22.14
CA MET A 80 8.25 3.75 -22.26
C MET A 80 7.47 3.46 -23.55
N GLN A 81 6.56 4.38 -23.96
CA GLN A 81 5.81 4.27 -25.22
C GLN A 81 6.73 4.29 -26.45
N GLN A 82 7.69 5.22 -26.51
CA GLN A 82 8.68 5.29 -27.60
C GLN A 82 9.49 3.99 -27.73
N ARG A 83 9.71 3.29 -26.63
CA ARG A 83 10.47 2.04 -26.58
C ARG A 83 9.61 0.79 -26.73
N HIS A 84 8.29 0.95 -26.73
CA HIS A 84 7.33 -0.16 -26.70
C HIS A 84 7.63 -1.18 -25.60
N PHE A 85 8.05 -0.68 -24.43
CA PHE A 85 8.34 -1.51 -23.28
C PHE A 85 8.27 -0.71 -21.98
N GLY A 86 7.55 -1.25 -20.98
CA GLY A 86 7.50 -0.74 -19.64
C GLY A 86 6.82 -1.71 -18.68
N HIS A 87 7.26 -1.70 -17.42
CA HIS A 87 6.57 -2.45 -16.37
C HIS A 87 6.48 -1.65 -15.07
N ILE A 88 5.28 -1.45 -14.58
CA ILE A 88 5.02 -0.71 -13.37
C ILE A 88 4.49 -1.65 -12.28
N VAL A 89 5.17 -1.68 -11.12
CA VAL A 89 4.75 -2.42 -9.93
C VAL A 89 4.26 -1.43 -8.89
N ASN A 90 2.97 -1.50 -8.56
CA ASN A 90 2.38 -0.69 -7.50
C ASN A 90 2.24 -1.52 -6.22
N VAL A 91 2.97 -1.14 -5.17
CA VAL A 91 2.81 -1.73 -3.83
C VAL A 91 1.59 -1.12 -3.18
N SER A 92 0.47 -1.83 -3.32
CA SER A 92 -0.81 -1.55 -2.68
C SER A 92 -0.89 -2.22 -1.30
N SER A 93 -2.05 -2.61 -0.85
CA SER A 93 -2.25 -3.19 0.49
C SER A 93 -3.39 -4.18 0.50
N ILE A 94 -3.25 -5.24 1.28
CA ILE A 94 -4.38 -6.11 1.67
C ILE A 94 -5.54 -5.28 2.27
N GLY A 95 -5.24 -4.11 2.83
CA GLY A 95 -6.25 -3.19 3.35
C GLY A 95 -7.27 -2.75 2.31
N VAL A 96 -6.91 -2.70 1.03
CA VAL A 96 -7.86 -2.38 -0.07
C VAL A 96 -8.90 -3.48 -0.22
N GLN A 97 -8.51 -4.73 -0.03
CA GLN A 97 -9.39 -5.89 -0.15
C GLN A 97 -10.22 -6.13 1.12
N ALA A 98 -9.61 -5.92 2.30
CA ALA A 98 -10.21 -6.26 3.60
C ALA A 98 -10.92 -5.08 4.29
N SER A 99 -10.70 -3.85 3.84
CA SER A 99 -11.33 -2.62 4.37
C SER A 99 -11.31 -2.48 5.91
N PRO A 100 -10.14 -2.66 6.57
CA PRO A 100 -10.06 -2.66 8.03
C PRO A 100 -10.47 -1.29 8.60
N PRO A 101 -11.25 -1.25 9.69
CA PRO A 101 -11.61 -0.02 10.38
C PRO A 101 -10.37 0.78 10.81
N ARG A 102 -10.49 2.11 10.92
CA ARG A 102 -9.45 3.08 11.29
C ARG A 102 -8.41 3.39 10.21
N PHE A 103 -8.54 2.85 9.02
CA PHE A 103 -7.60 3.09 7.92
C PHE A 103 -8.21 3.86 6.75
N SER A 104 -9.28 4.63 6.98
CA SER A 104 -10.06 5.26 5.90
C SER A 104 -9.18 6.11 4.97
N ALA A 105 -8.31 6.98 5.47
CA ALA A 105 -7.40 7.79 4.64
C ALA A 105 -6.43 6.91 3.84
N TYR A 106 -5.82 5.92 4.49
CA TYR A 106 -4.85 5.02 3.86
C TYR A 106 -5.49 4.13 2.80
N VAL A 107 -6.57 3.43 3.17
CA VAL A 107 -7.27 2.53 2.24
C VAL A 107 -7.81 3.31 1.04
N ALA A 108 -8.43 4.47 1.25
CA ALA A 108 -8.89 5.31 0.16
C ALA A 108 -7.77 5.67 -0.83
N SER A 109 -6.58 6.06 -0.32
CA SER A 109 -5.46 6.42 -1.18
C SER A 109 -4.92 5.25 -2.00
N LYS A 110 -4.82 4.05 -1.41
CA LYS A 110 -4.37 2.84 -2.12
C LYS A 110 -5.44 2.32 -3.08
N SER A 111 -6.73 2.41 -2.72
CA SER A 111 -7.85 2.08 -3.62
C SER A 111 -7.91 3.00 -4.84
N ALA A 112 -7.60 4.29 -4.66
CA ALA A 112 -7.50 5.24 -5.78
C ALA A 112 -6.40 4.83 -6.75
N LEU A 113 -5.21 4.44 -6.24
CA LEU A 113 -4.10 3.95 -7.06
C LEU A 113 -4.47 2.66 -7.81
N ASP A 114 -5.16 1.73 -7.15
CA ASP A 114 -5.59 0.47 -7.76
C ASP A 114 -6.63 0.72 -8.87
N ALA A 115 -7.59 1.61 -8.62
CA ALA A 115 -8.60 1.97 -9.62
C ALA A 115 -7.94 2.64 -10.84
N TRP A 116 -7.06 3.61 -10.64
CA TRP A 116 -6.29 4.26 -11.68
C TRP A 116 -5.48 3.24 -12.49
N THR A 117 -4.77 2.35 -11.80
CA THR A 117 -3.95 1.30 -12.44
C THR A 117 -4.78 0.40 -13.34
N ARG A 118 -5.99 0.01 -12.91
CA ARG A 118 -6.88 -0.82 -13.73
C ARG A 118 -7.30 -0.14 -15.02
N VAL A 119 -7.62 1.14 -14.97
CA VAL A 119 -8.01 1.93 -16.14
C VAL A 119 -6.82 2.09 -17.09
N VAL A 120 -5.73 2.69 -16.60
CA VAL A 120 -4.57 3.04 -17.44
C VAL A 120 -3.87 1.82 -18.01
N SER A 121 -3.83 0.70 -17.30
CA SER A 121 -3.23 -0.52 -17.83
C SER A 121 -3.94 -1.05 -19.08
N SER A 122 -5.25 -0.81 -19.23
CA SER A 122 -5.97 -1.18 -20.45
C SER A 122 -5.68 -0.26 -21.63
N GLU A 123 -5.38 1.01 -21.34
CA GLU A 123 -5.02 2.00 -22.37
C GLU A 123 -3.62 1.74 -22.95
N LEU A 124 -2.72 1.19 -22.14
CA LEU A 124 -1.30 1.03 -22.50
C LEU A 124 -0.90 -0.38 -22.97
N VAL A 125 -1.85 -1.30 -23.10
CA VAL A 125 -1.59 -2.67 -23.60
C VAL A 125 -0.97 -2.64 -24.99
N GLY A 126 -1.45 -1.76 -25.88
CA GLY A 126 -0.92 -1.61 -27.22
C GLY A 126 0.53 -1.15 -27.31
N ASP A 127 0.99 -0.46 -26.26
CA ASP A 127 2.37 0.03 -26.13
C ASP A 127 3.30 -0.98 -25.43
N ASN A 128 2.82 -2.19 -25.12
CA ASN A 128 3.55 -3.21 -24.35
C ASN A 128 4.00 -2.70 -22.97
N ILE A 129 3.19 -1.82 -22.35
CA ILE A 129 3.40 -1.34 -20.99
C ILE A 129 2.44 -2.07 -20.07
N THR A 130 2.98 -2.72 -19.06
CA THR A 130 2.24 -3.61 -18.16
C THR A 130 2.29 -3.13 -16.71
N PHE A 131 1.29 -3.53 -15.92
CA PHE A 131 1.18 -3.17 -14.51
C PHE A 131 0.96 -4.41 -13.65
N THR A 132 1.65 -4.46 -12.51
CA THR A 132 1.37 -5.40 -11.41
C THR A 132 0.96 -4.61 -10.17
N THR A 133 -0.19 -4.97 -9.58
CA THR A 133 -0.59 -4.50 -8.25
C THR A 133 -0.29 -5.59 -7.21
N ILE A 134 0.48 -5.25 -6.17
CA ILE A 134 0.73 -6.14 -5.04
C ILE A 134 -0.15 -5.70 -3.87
N HIS A 135 -1.15 -6.49 -3.49
CA HIS A 135 -1.89 -6.28 -2.25
C HIS A 135 -1.08 -6.79 -1.07
N MET A 136 -0.05 -5.99 -0.71
CA MET A 136 0.95 -6.34 0.28
C MET A 136 0.29 -6.65 1.63
N PRO A 137 0.56 -7.82 2.23
CA PRO A 137 0.14 -8.12 3.59
C PRO A 137 0.86 -7.24 4.61
N LEU A 138 0.58 -7.45 5.90
CA LEU A 138 1.29 -6.77 6.97
C LEU A 138 2.76 -7.18 6.94
N VAL A 139 3.67 -6.21 6.91
CA VAL A 139 5.12 -6.42 6.89
C VAL A 139 5.74 -5.91 8.19
N ARG A 140 6.63 -6.67 8.81
CA ARG A 140 7.35 -6.28 10.03
C ARG A 140 8.38 -5.19 9.74
N THR A 141 7.92 -3.95 9.77
CA THR A 141 8.71 -2.73 9.50
C THR A 141 8.50 -1.69 10.60
N PRO A 142 9.36 -0.66 10.68
CA PRO A 142 9.13 0.47 11.58
C PRO A 142 7.77 1.16 11.42
N MET A 143 7.13 1.07 10.25
CA MET A 143 5.82 1.65 10.00
C MET A 143 4.72 1.06 10.90
N ILE A 144 4.81 -0.22 11.26
CA ILE A 144 3.81 -0.89 12.11
C ILE A 144 4.20 -0.89 13.59
N ALA A 145 5.46 -0.62 13.92
CA ALA A 145 6.01 -0.66 15.28
C ALA A 145 5.23 0.17 16.31
N PRO A 146 4.64 1.34 15.97
CA PRO A 146 3.84 2.11 16.93
C PRO A 146 2.55 1.40 17.40
N THR A 147 2.14 0.32 16.75
CA THR A 147 0.91 -0.41 17.07
C THR A 147 1.26 -1.80 17.60
N LYS A 148 1.52 -1.93 18.89
CA LYS A 148 1.94 -3.20 19.55
C LYS A 148 1.01 -4.39 19.32
N MET A 149 -0.26 -4.12 19.04
CA MET A 149 -1.21 -5.16 18.66
C MET A 149 -0.73 -6.00 17.46
N TYR A 150 0.00 -5.41 16.53
CA TYR A 150 0.52 -6.11 15.36
C TYR A 150 1.59 -7.14 15.66
N ASP A 151 2.17 -7.14 16.86
CA ASP A 151 3.09 -8.19 17.30
C ASP A 151 2.43 -9.58 17.35
N HIS A 152 1.09 -9.60 17.51
CA HIS A 152 0.29 -10.82 17.58
C HIS A 152 -0.36 -11.20 16.25
N PHE A 153 -0.34 -10.32 15.24
CA PHE A 153 -0.92 -10.59 13.94
C PHE A 153 0.09 -11.30 13.02
N PRO A 154 -0.40 -12.17 12.10
CA PRO A 154 0.45 -12.69 11.04
C PRO A 154 1.01 -11.52 10.22
N ALA A 155 2.31 -11.55 10.01
CA ALA A 155 3.01 -10.55 9.23
C ALA A 155 4.23 -11.20 8.59
N ILE A 156 4.52 -10.82 7.36
CA ILE A 156 5.70 -11.27 6.64
C ILE A 156 6.93 -10.44 7.01
N SER A 157 8.10 -10.98 6.75
CA SER A 157 9.38 -10.28 6.87
C SER A 157 9.58 -9.29 5.71
N PRO A 158 10.48 -8.30 5.86
CA PRO A 158 10.91 -7.45 4.75
C PRO A 158 11.49 -8.24 3.56
N ASP A 159 12.18 -9.33 3.82
CA ASP A 159 12.76 -10.18 2.77
C ASP A 159 11.68 -10.90 1.96
N GLU A 160 10.65 -11.42 2.63
CA GLU A 160 9.49 -12.01 1.94
C GLU A 160 8.74 -10.97 1.12
N ALA A 161 8.56 -9.75 1.63
CA ALA A 161 7.97 -8.64 0.88
C ALA A 161 8.83 -8.27 -0.34
N GLY A 162 10.15 -8.23 -0.18
CA GLY A 162 11.11 -8.03 -1.28
C GLY A 162 11.00 -9.13 -2.34
N ALA A 163 10.86 -10.40 -1.92
CA ALA A 163 10.65 -11.52 -2.83
C ALA A 163 9.35 -11.39 -3.65
N MET A 164 8.27 -10.87 -3.06
CA MET A 164 7.03 -10.57 -3.80
C MET A 164 7.25 -9.51 -4.88
N VAL A 165 8.03 -8.46 -4.58
CA VAL A 165 8.38 -7.43 -5.57
C VAL A 165 9.25 -8.02 -6.68
N CYS A 166 10.26 -8.82 -6.34
CA CYS A 166 11.09 -9.51 -7.33
C CYS A 166 10.25 -10.42 -8.23
N ASN A 167 9.32 -11.17 -7.66
CA ASN A 167 8.38 -12.00 -8.43
C ASN A 167 7.52 -11.16 -9.39
N ALA A 168 7.04 -9.99 -8.93
CA ALA A 168 6.29 -9.05 -9.78
C ALA A 168 7.12 -8.57 -10.97
N LEU A 169 8.38 -8.21 -10.75
CA LEU A 169 9.29 -7.76 -11.79
C LEU A 169 9.65 -8.85 -12.80
N GLN A 170 9.83 -10.09 -12.34
CA GLN A 170 10.22 -11.23 -13.19
C GLN A 170 9.06 -11.78 -14.02
N HIS A 171 7.89 -11.99 -13.40
CA HIS A 171 6.78 -12.71 -14.01
C HIS A 171 5.65 -11.81 -14.50
N LYS A 172 5.63 -10.54 -14.06
CA LYS A 172 4.66 -9.51 -14.46
C LYS A 172 3.18 -9.95 -14.31
N PRO A 173 2.79 -10.64 -13.21
CA PRO A 173 1.39 -10.99 -13.00
C PRO A 173 0.54 -9.72 -12.87
N LYS A 174 -0.73 -9.77 -13.25
CA LYS A 174 -1.62 -8.62 -13.12
C LYS A 174 -1.80 -8.18 -11.66
N GLN A 175 -1.90 -9.15 -10.76
CA GLN A 175 -2.05 -8.94 -9.32
C GLN A 175 -1.30 -10.02 -8.52
N ILE A 176 -0.82 -9.63 -7.34
CA ILE A 176 -0.34 -10.54 -6.31
C ILE A 176 -1.19 -10.31 -5.08
N ASN A 177 -2.02 -11.30 -4.75
CA ASN A 177 -3.00 -11.26 -3.67
C ASN A 177 -2.68 -12.30 -2.60
N THR A 178 -3.10 -12.03 -1.37
CA THR A 178 -3.15 -13.06 -0.34
C THR A 178 -4.48 -13.81 -0.41
N LYS A 179 -4.51 -15.06 0.06
CA LYS A 179 -5.76 -15.81 0.16
C LYS A 179 -6.80 -15.11 1.01
N LEU A 180 -6.36 -14.55 2.15
CA LEU A 180 -7.24 -13.79 3.06
C LEU A 180 -7.81 -12.54 2.38
N GLY A 181 -6.97 -11.78 1.67
CA GLY A 181 -7.41 -10.59 0.93
C GLY A 181 -8.47 -10.94 -0.12
N THR A 182 -8.22 -11.98 -0.91
CA THR A 182 -9.18 -12.44 -1.92
C THR A 182 -10.51 -12.89 -1.31
N VAL A 183 -10.47 -13.64 -0.20
CA VAL A 183 -11.70 -14.06 0.51
C VAL A 183 -12.46 -12.86 1.07
N ALA A 184 -11.75 -11.87 1.63
CA ALA A 184 -12.38 -10.64 2.15
C ALA A 184 -13.04 -9.82 1.03
N GLU A 185 -12.37 -9.66 -0.11
CA GLU A 185 -12.88 -8.93 -1.27
C GLU A 185 -14.13 -9.60 -1.86
N VAL A 186 -14.08 -10.91 -2.08
CA VAL A 186 -15.24 -11.68 -2.56
C VAL A 186 -16.37 -11.68 -1.54
N GLY A 187 -16.04 -11.85 -0.27
CA GLY A 187 -17.02 -11.79 0.83
C GLY A 187 -17.74 -10.44 0.88
N TYR A 188 -17.02 -9.33 0.73
CA TYR A 188 -17.61 -8.00 0.69
C TYR A 188 -18.50 -7.81 -0.53
N ALA A 189 -18.10 -8.30 -1.69
CA ALA A 189 -18.92 -8.22 -2.91
C ALA A 189 -20.23 -8.99 -2.79
N LEU A 190 -20.25 -10.14 -2.10
CA LEU A 190 -21.42 -11.00 -1.97
C LEU A 190 -22.32 -10.63 -0.78
N ALA A 191 -21.74 -10.20 0.35
CA ALA A 191 -22.48 -9.97 1.60
C ALA A 191 -21.97 -8.71 2.34
N PRO A 192 -22.03 -7.49 1.75
CA PRO A 192 -21.43 -6.29 2.33
C PRO A 192 -21.97 -5.97 3.73
N LYS A 193 -23.29 -6.08 3.95
CA LYS A 193 -23.88 -5.79 5.27
C LYS A 193 -23.41 -6.75 6.36
N LEU A 194 -23.16 -8.01 6.04
CA LEU A 194 -22.62 -8.97 7.00
C LEU A 194 -21.16 -8.65 7.33
N LEU A 195 -20.37 -8.31 6.32
CA LEU A 195 -18.97 -7.91 6.52
C LEU A 195 -18.88 -6.62 7.35
N ASP A 196 -19.76 -5.64 7.13
CA ASP A 196 -19.81 -4.43 7.95
C ASP A 196 -20.08 -4.75 9.43
N GLN A 197 -20.94 -5.73 9.73
CA GLN A 197 -21.18 -6.16 11.11
C GLN A 197 -19.96 -6.83 11.72
N ILE A 198 -19.27 -7.70 10.97
CA ILE A 198 -18.03 -8.36 11.40
C ILE A 198 -16.93 -7.32 11.66
N LEU A 199 -16.75 -6.37 10.72
CA LEU A 199 -15.77 -5.29 10.86
C LEU A 199 -16.12 -4.35 12.01
N ASN A 200 -17.40 -4.10 12.28
CA ASN A 200 -17.86 -3.33 13.44
C ASN A 200 -17.55 -4.06 14.75
N ALA A 201 -17.74 -5.38 14.82
CA ALA A 201 -17.34 -6.16 15.98
C ALA A 201 -15.83 -6.07 16.23
N ALA A 202 -15.02 -6.21 15.17
CA ALA A 202 -13.57 -6.00 15.24
C ALA A 202 -13.22 -4.57 15.69
N PHE A 203 -13.92 -3.56 15.18
CA PHE A 203 -13.72 -2.16 15.59
C PHE A 203 -13.94 -1.96 17.11
N ARG A 204 -14.89 -2.64 17.70
CA ARG A 204 -15.17 -2.56 19.15
C ARG A 204 -14.12 -3.29 20.00
N VAL A 205 -13.62 -4.42 19.52
CA VAL A 205 -12.64 -5.25 20.25
C VAL A 205 -11.24 -4.61 20.22
N PHE A 206 -10.85 -3.98 19.09
CA PHE A 206 -9.52 -3.40 18.94
C PHE A 206 -9.54 -1.89 19.24
N PRO A 207 -8.88 -1.42 20.34
CA PRO A 207 -8.89 -0.01 20.72
C PRO A 207 -8.07 0.86 19.75
N GLU A 208 -8.16 2.16 19.96
CA GLU A 208 -7.25 3.13 19.34
C GLU A 208 -5.81 2.89 19.82
N SER A 209 -4.83 3.23 18.96
CA SER A 209 -3.43 3.28 19.41
C SER A 209 -3.15 4.60 20.12
N ALA A 210 -2.18 4.61 21.04
CA ALA A 210 -1.74 5.84 21.71
C ALA A 210 -1.36 6.95 20.68
N ALA A 211 -0.72 6.57 19.59
CA ALA A 211 -0.36 7.48 18.50
C ALA A 211 -1.56 8.11 17.79
N SER A 212 -2.74 7.47 17.82
CA SER A 212 -3.96 8.00 17.18
C SER A 212 -4.74 8.95 18.08
N SER A 213 -4.56 8.86 19.40
CA SER A 213 -5.31 9.61 20.40
C SER A 213 -4.69 10.97 20.76
N GLY A 214 -3.47 11.28 20.27
CA GLY A 214 -2.75 12.52 20.57
C GLY A 214 -1.74 12.40 21.70
N ARG A 215 -1.07 13.52 22.06
CA ARG A 215 0.03 13.53 23.04
C ARG A 215 -0.36 13.19 24.48
N ASP A 216 -1.65 13.27 24.80
CA ASP A 216 -2.18 13.04 26.14
C ASP A 216 -2.85 11.66 26.32
N ALA A 217 -2.60 10.76 25.38
CA ALA A 217 -3.18 9.42 25.42
C ALA A 217 -2.59 8.59 26.58
N ALA A 218 -3.46 7.89 27.28
CA ALA A 218 -3.06 6.88 28.26
C ALA A 218 -2.10 5.85 27.65
N PRO A 219 -1.17 5.28 28.44
CA PRO A 219 -0.24 4.28 27.94
C PRO A 219 -1.02 3.12 27.30
N GLU A 220 -0.50 2.64 26.18
CA GLU A 220 -1.12 1.58 25.37
C GLU A 220 -1.40 0.35 26.25
N GLN A 221 -2.65 -0.04 26.36
CA GLN A 221 -3.06 -1.19 27.16
C GLN A 221 -2.48 -2.47 26.53
N LYS A 222 -2.09 -3.41 27.40
CA LYS A 222 -1.70 -4.76 26.94
C LYS A 222 -2.87 -5.39 26.18
N ALA A 223 -2.56 -6.15 25.13
CA ALA A 223 -3.58 -6.83 24.34
C ALA A 223 -4.48 -7.69 25.23
N SER A 224 -5.80 -7.58 25.07
CA SER A 224 -6.76 -8.39 25.82
C SER A 224 -6.74 -9.84 25.34
N ILE A 225 -7.29 -10.75 26.15
CA ILE A 225 -7.38 -12.18 25.81
C ILE A 225 -8.20 -12.36 24.51
N GLU A 226 -9.27 -11.58 24.33
CA GLU A 226 -10.09 -11.62 23.12
C GLU A 226 -9.30 -11.16 21.87
N GLN A 227 -8.46 -10.15 22.02
CA GLN A 227 -7.59 -9.65 20.94
C GLN A 227 -6.55 -10.70 20.54
N ILE A 228 -5.95 -11.37 21.53
CA ILE A 228 -4.99 -12.46 21.31
C ILE A 228 -5.68 -13.66 20.68
N ALA A 229 -6.88 -14.02 21.14
CA ALA A 229 -7.66 -15.11 20.58
C ALA A 229 -8.03 -14.84 19.11
N MET A 230 -8.48 -13.62 18.79
CA MET A 230 -8.81 -13.22 17.42
C MET A 230 -7.57 -13.18 16.50
N ALA A 231 -6.43 -12.72 17.00
CA ALA A 231 -5.17 -12.78 16.26
C ALA A 231 -4.73 -14.24 16.02
N ASN A 232 -4.95 -15.15 16.99
CA ASN A 232 -4.64 -16.57 16.85
C ASN A 232 -5.54 -17.29 15.85
N LEU A 233 -6.81 -16.88 15.69
CA LEU A 233 -7.69 -17.41 14.62
C LEU A 233 -7.16 -17.09 13.22
N MET A 234 -6.35 -16.05 13.10
CA MET A 234 -5.70 -15.67 11.84
C MET A 234 -4.33 -16.36 11.63
N LYS A 235 -3.78 -17.03 12.67
CA LYS A 235 -2.55 -17.82 12.55
C LYS A 235 -2.81 -19.04 11.69
N GLY A 236 -2.01 -19.23 10.66
CA GLY A 236 -2.16 -20.33 9.72
C GLY A 236 -2.89 -19.97 8.43
N VAL A 237 -3.41 -18.75 8.33
CA VAL A 237 -3.78 -18.18 7.03
C VAL A 237 -2.48 -17.78 6.34
N HIS A 238 -1.94 -18.70 5.53
CA HIS A 238 -0.74 -18.41 4.75
C HIS A 238 -1.05 -17.34 3.70
N TRP A 239 -0.21 -16.35 3.68
CA TRP A 239 -0.21 -15.24 2.72
C TRP A 239 0.12 -15.73 1.31
#